data_07fc4dd6bda4ed972e4760b6a8409fbc
#
_entry.id   07fc4dd6bda4ed972e4760b6a8409fbc
#
_cell.length_a   1.000
_cell.length_b   1.000
_cell.length_c   1.000
_cell.angle_alpha   90.00
_cell.angle_beta   90.00
_cell.angle_gamma   90.00
#
_symmetry.space_group_name_H-M   'P 1'
#
loop_
_entity.id
_entity.type
_entity.pdbx_description
1 polymer ?
#
loop_
_entity_poly.entity_id
_entity_poly.type
_entity_poly.pdbx_seq_one_letter_code
_entity_poly.pdbx_strand_id
1 'polypeptide(L)'
;MSEHDAAQEVLRLQGLRKSYNLGKPTEVEVLHGLDLRLQRHDFAALVGASGSGKSTLLNVIGLLDRPTAGELFLLGEPTRRMDDARRTALRGSAIGFVFQFHHLIQAFTALENVLMPLMVATGKPTREQIDLALGLLAQVGLEGLEQRKPDQLSGGQQQRVAVARALVTHPALLLADEPTGNLDSKSAADVFQLFRKFNREFGCAVLLVTHDPRLSEQCDRTVTLVDGNIESDKALD
;
A
#
# COMPACT_ATOMS: atom_id res chain seq x y z
N MET A 1 -13.76 -15.41 17.61
CA MET A 1 -13.27 -14.05 17.29
C MET A 1 -14.21 -13.11 18.00
N SER A 2 -13.72 -12.28 18.93
CA SER A 2 -14.59 -11.33 19.64
C SER A 2 -15.02 -10.18 18.70
N GLU A 3 -16.15 -9.52 18.97
CA GLU A 3 -16.59 -8.35 18.19
C GLU A 3 -15.51 -7.24 18.20
N HIS A 4 -14.69 -7.18 19.24
CA HIS A 4 -13.59 -6.23 19.36
C HIS A 4 -12.42 -6.54 18.39
N ASP A 5 -12.11 -7.83 18.16
CA ASP A 5 -11.09 -8.25 17.18
C ASP A 5 -11.53 -7.97 15.73
N ALA A 6 -12.82 -8.11 15.44
CA ALA A 6 -13.36 -7.84 14.11
C ALA A 6 -13.32 -6.35 13.74
N ALA A 7 -13.48 -5.45 14.71
CA ALA A 7 -13.42 -4.01 14.50
C ALA A 7 -12.00 -3.49 14.22
N GLN A 8 -10.97 -4.28 14.53
CA GLN A 8 -9.56 -3.94 14.31
C GLN A 8 -8.97 -4.60 13.05
N GLU A 9 -9.59 -5.66 12.52
CA GLU A 9 -9.09 -6.38 11.35
C GLU A 9 -9.23 -5.54 10.07
N VAL A 10 -8.10 -5.22 9.45
CA VAL A 10 -8.05 -4.47 8.18
C VAL A 10 -8.00 -5.43 7.00
N LEU A 11 -7.16 -6.46 7.07
CA LEU A 11 -6.94 -7.43 6.02
C LEU A 11 -6.93 -8.85 6.59
N ARG A 12 -7.59 -9.77 5.90
CA ARG A 12 -7.46 -11.21 6.16
C ARG A 12 -7.45 -12.00 4.86
N LEU A 13 -6.43 -12.81 4.71
CA LEU A 13 -6.31 -13.82 3.66
C LEU A 13 -6.66 -15.18 4.26
N GLN A 14 -7.41 -15.98 3.52
CA GLN A 14 -7.78 -17.36 3.89
C GLN A 14 -7.52 -18.30 2.74
N GLY A 15 -6.47 -19.12 2.85
CA GLY A 15 -6.08 -20.08 1.84
C GLY A 15 -5.89 -19.44 0.45
N LEU A 16 -5.37 -18.22 0.39
CA LEU A 16 -5.30 -17.42 -0.83
C LEU A 16 -4.36 -18.06 -1.85
N ARG A 17 -4.86 -18.35 -3.05
CA ARG A 17 -4.08 -18.90 -4.17
C ARG A 17 -4.15 -17.98 -5.38
N LYS A 18 -3.05 -17.95 -6.12
CA LYS A 18 -2.99 -17.24 -7.40
C LYS A 18 -2.22 -18.05 -8.42
N SER A 19 -2.91 -18.37 -9.51
CA SER A 19 -2.32 -18.97 -10.72
C SER A 19 -2.51 -18.02 -11.91
N TYR A 20 -1.56 -18.05 -12.83
CA TYR A 20 -1.65 -17.38 -14.14
C TYR A 20 -1.79 -18.42 -15.25
N ASN A 21 -2.32 -18.01 -16.39
CA ASN A 21 -2.52 -18.85 -17.58
C ASN A 21 -3.35 -20.12 -17.32
N LEU A 22 -4.38 -20.01 -16.48
CA LEU A 22 -5.27 -21.12 -16.08
C LEU A 22 -5.74 -21.95 -17.31
N GLY A 23 -5.63 -23.27 -17.21
CA GLY A 23 -6.04 -24.19 -18.25
C GLY A 23 -5.13 -24.22 -19.49
N LYS A 24 -3.97 -23.56 -19.46
CA LYS A 24 -2.97 -23.58 -20.52
C LYS A 24 -1.75 -24.40 -20.13
N PRO A 25 -0.95 -24.92 -21.10
CA PRO A 25 0.30 -25.60 -20.79
C PRO A 25 1.34 -24.76 -20.03
N THR A 26 1.15 -23.43 -20.03
CA THR A 26 1.98 -22.46 -19.31
C THR A 26 1.35 -22.03 -17.99
N GLU A 27 0.42 -22.80 -17.45
CA GLU A 27 -0.16 -22.51 -16.14
C GLU A 27 0.91 -22.58 -15.06
N VAL A 28 0.95 -21.54 -14.23
CA VAL A 28 1.87 -21.49 -13.09
C VAL A 28 1.13 -20.95 -11.87
N GLU A 29 1.15 -21.69 -10.78
CA GLU A 29 0.68 -21.21 -9.47
C GLU A 29 1.82 -20.42 -8.81
N VAL A 30 1.54 -19.20 -8.38
CA VAL A 30 2.51 -18.28 -7.80
C VAL A 30 2.28 -18.09 -6.30
N LEU A 31 1.03 -18.21 -5.84
CA LEU A 31 0.69 -18.14 -4.41
C LEU A 31 -0.04 -19.41 -4.00
N HIS A 32 0.41 -20.05 -2.94
CA HIS A 32 0.10 -21.45 -2.59
C HIS A 32 -0.75 -21.58 -1.31
N GLY A 33 -1.86 -20.87 -1.19
CA GLY A 33 -2.78 -21.02 -0.06
C GLY A 33 -2.34 -20.21 1.16
N LEU A 34 -2.14 -18.93 0.97
CA LEU A 34 -1.64 -18.02 2.01
C LEU A 34 -2.72 -17.65 3.03
N ASP A 35 -2.33 -17.68 4.30
CA ASP A 35 -3.08 -17.12 5.41
C ASP A 35 -2.28 -15.96 6.02
N LEU A 36 -2.91 -14.78 6.12
CA LEU A 36 -2.31 -13.56 6.69
C LEU A 36 -3.40 -12.70 7.29
N ARG A 37 -3.10 -12.01 8.39
CA ARG A 37 -3.98 -10.99 8.96
C ARG A 37 -3.20 -9.74 9.26
N LEU A 38 -3.80 -8.58 8.98
CA LEU A 38 -3.29 -7.28 9.42
C LEU A 38 -4.41 -6.56 10.17
N GLN A 39 -4.05 -5.99 11.30
CA GLN A 39 -4.93 -5.16 12.12
C GLN A 39 -4.58 -3.68 11.94
N ARG A 40 -5.45 -2.80 12.44
CA ARG A 40 -5.12 -1.38 12.56
C ARG A 40 -3.81 -1.21 13.34
N HIS A 41 -3.03 -0.22 12.95
CA HIS A 41 -1.70 0.08 13.51
C HIS A 41 -0.61 -0.98 13.23
N ASP A 42 -0.91 -2.12 12.59
CA ASP A 42 0.16 -3.03 12.17
C ASP A 42 1.13 -2.32 11.22
N PHE A 43 2.42 -2.51 11.47
CA PHE A 43 3.49 -2.03 10.60
C PHE A 43 4.39 -3.22 10.24
N ALA A 44 4.03 -3.90 9.15
CA ALA A 44 4.64 -5.16 8.75
C ALA A 44 5.55 -5.00 7.53
N ALA A 45 6.72 -5.63 7.57
CA ALA A 45 7.56 -5.84 6.40
C ALA A 45 7.17 -7.15 5.71
N LEU A 46 7.08 -7.14 4.38
CA LEU A 46 7.02 -8.34 3.53
C LEU A 46 8.35 -8.51 2.83
N VAL A 47 9.08 -9.55 3.21
CA VAL A 47 10.42 -9.85 2.71
C VAL A 47 10.44 -11.18 1.94
N GLY A 48 11.45 -11.38 1.10
CA GLY A 48 11.64 -12.61 0.33
C GLY A 48 12.50 -12.37 -0.91
N ALA A 49 13.02 -13.43 -1.49
CA ALA A 49 13.84 -13.37 -2.71
C ALA A 49 13.07 -12.77 -3.91
N SER A 50 13.80 -12.33 -4.93
CA SER A 50 13.16 -11.97 -6.21
C SER A 50 12.42 -13.19 -6.77
N GLY A 51 11.20 -12.98 -7.29
CA GLY A 51 10.36 -14.06 -7.80
C GLY A 51 9.56 -14.83 -6.75
N SER A 52 9.70 -14.57 -5.45
CA SER A 52 8.95 -15.29 -4.39
C SER A 52 7.43 -15.03 -4.38
N GLY A 53 6.92 -14.10 -5.20
CA GLY A 53 5.49 -13.80 -5.30
C GLY A 53 5.04 -12.51 -4.61
N LYS A 54 5.95 -11.69 -4.04
CA LYS A 54 5.60 -10.45 -3.28
C LYS A 54 4.73 -9.48 -4.08
N SER A 55 5.14 -9.14 -5.31
CA SER A 55 4.37 -8.20 -6.15
C SER A 55 3.02 -8.80 -6.56
N THR A 56 2.94 -10.11 -6.79
CA THR A 56 1.66 -10.82 -7.03
C THR A 56 0.76 -10.71 -5.80
N LEU A 57 1.32 -10.94 -4.61
CA LEU A 57 0.57 -10.81 -3.35
C LEU A 57 0.07 -9.38 -3.15
N LEU A 58 0.93 -8.37 -3.35
CA LEU A 58 0.52 -6.96 -3.28
C LEU A 58 -0.58 -6.61 -4.28
N ASN A 59 -0.50 -7.10 -5.52
CA ASN A 59 -1.54 -6.86 -6.52
C ASN A 59 -2.89 -7.47 -6.12
N VAL A 60 -2.88 -8.67 -5.52
CA VAL A 60 -4.11 -9.31 -5.05
C VAL A 60 -4.66 -8.57 -3.82
N ILE A 61 -3.82 -8.27 -2.82
CA ILE A 61 -4.21 -7.49 -1.62
C ILE A 61 -4.72 -6.11 -2.05
N GLY A 62 -4.04 -5.48 -3.00
CA GLY A 62 -4.40 -4.18 -3.55
C GLY A 62 -5.64 -4.17 -4.43
N LEU A 63 -6.34 -5.29 -4.58
CA LEU A 63 -7.51 -5.44 -5.46
C LEU A 63 -7.22 -5.07 -6.92
N LEU A 64 -5.96 -5.12 -7.35
CA LEU A 64 -5.54 -4.94 -8.74
C LEU A 64 -5.68 -6.24 -9.55
N ASP A 65 -5.58 -7.38 -8.88
CA ASP A 65 -5.79 -8.70 -9.45
C ASP A 65 -6.77 -9.53 -8.58
N ARG A 66 -7.29 -10.63 -9.11
CA ARG A 66 -8.20 -11.54 -8.39
C ARG A 66 -7.47 -12.80 -7.97
N PRO A 67 -7.71 -13.32 -6.75
CA PRO A 67 -7.24 -14.66 -6.40
C PRO A 67 -7.93 -15.71 -7.26
N THR A 68 -7.23 -16.83 -7.54
CA THR A 68 -7.83 -17.98 -8.24
C THR A 68 -8.60 -18.86 -7.29
N ALA A 69 -8.15 -18.99 -6.04
CA ALA A 69 -8.84 -19.70 -4.97
C ALA A 69 -8.60 -19.03 -3.62
N GLY A 70 -9.30 -19.49 -2.58
CA GLY A 70 -9.28 -18.85 -1.28
C GLY A 70 -10.12 -17.57 -1.25
N GLU A 71 -9.98 -16.78 -0.19
CA GLU A 71 -10.72 -15.53 -0.01
C GLU A 71 -9.80 -14.43 0.55
N LEU A 72 -10.06 -13.21 0.13
CA LEU A 72 -9.48 -11.99 0.70
C LEU A 72 -10.61 -11.17 1.31
N PHE A 73 -10.46 -10.84 2.59
CA PHE A 73 -11.33 -9.92 3.29
C PHE A 73 -10.61 -8.59 3.49
N LEU A 74 -11.25 -7.49 3.10
CA LEU A 74 -10.79 -6.14 3.37
C LEU A 74 -11.87 -5.42 4.17
N LEU A 75 -11.52 -4.94 5.36
CA LEU A 75 -12.46 -4.35 6.32
C LEU A 75 -13.67 -5.28 6.62
N GLY A 76 -13.41 -6.59 6.70
CA GLY A 76 -14.42 -7.61 6.91
C GLY A 76 -15.24 -8.00 5.68
N GLU A 77 -15.12 -7.30 4.55
CA GLU A 77 -15.86 -7.60 3.33
C GLU A 77 -15.12 -8.63 2.44
N PRO A 78 -15.75 -9.77 2.05
CA PRO A 78 -15.16 -10.74 1.14
C PRO A 78 -15.10 -10.17 -0.29
N THR A 79 -13.92 -10.21 -0.92
CA THR A 79 -13.69 -9.47 -2.17
C THR A 79 -13.77 -10.30 -3.44
N ARG A 80 -13.68 -11.63 -3.34
CA ARG A 80 -13.57 -12.53 -4.50
C ARG A 80 -14.75 -12.42 -5.45
N ARG A 81 -15.97 -12.29 -4.89
CA ARG A 81 -17.22 -12.23 -5.67
C ARG A 81 -17.70 -10.80 -5.96
N MET A 82 -16.98 -9.79 -5.52
CA MET A 82 -17.32 -8.40 -5.85
C MET A 82 -17.20 -8.16 -7.35
N ASP A 83 -18.10 -7.37 -7.92
CA ASP A 83 -17.95 -6.83 -9.27
C ASP A 83 -16.81 -5.79 -9.34
N ASP A 84 -16.45 -5.39 -10.55
CA ASP A 84 -15.32 -4.48 -10.75
C ASP A 84 -15.61 -3.07 -10.23
N ALA A 85 -16.86 -2.62 -10.26
CA ALA A 85 -17.25 -1.30 -9.74
C ALA A 85 -17.07 -1.25 -8.21
N ARG A 86 -17.58 -2.27 -7.48
CA ARG A 86 -17.43 -2.36 -6.02
C ARG A 86 -15.94 -2.50 -5.62
N ARG A 87 -15.18 -3.34 -6.34
CA ARG A 87 -13.73 -3.48 -6.10
C ARG A 87 -12.99 -2.17 -6.30
N THR A 88 -13.31 -1.43 -7.35
CA THR A 88 -12.69 -0.15 -7.64
C THR A 88 -13.03 0.88 -6.57
N ALA A 89 -14.29 0.95 -6.13
CA ALA A 89 -14.71 1.83 -5.05
C ALA A 89 -14.00 1.49 -3.73
N LEU A 90 -13.97 0.20 -3.36
CA LEU A 90 -13.31 -0.27 -2.14
C LEU A 90 -11.80 -0.01 -2.18
N ARG A 91 -11.12 -0.30 -3.31
CA ARG A 91 -9.70 0.02 -3.49
C ARG A 91 -9.43 1.51 -3.32
N GLY A 92 -10.23 2.37 -3.96
CA GLY A 92 -10.04 3.82 -3.94
C GLY A 92 -10.26 4.46 -2.56
N SER A 93 -11.09 3.85 -1.71
CA SER A 93 -11.38 4.37 -0.36
C SER A 93 -10.55 3.73 0.75
N ALA A 94 -10.22 2.44 0.63
CA ALA A 94 -9.61 1.68 1.74
C ALA A 94 -8.11 1.45 1.58
N ILE A 95 -7.54 1.61 0.37
CA ILE A 95 -6.14 1.27 0.09
C ILE A 95 -5.38 2.46 -0.47
N GLY A 96 -4.25 2.80 0.17
CA GLY A 96 -3.24 3.70 -0.38
C GLY A 96 -2.08 2.91 -0.98
N PHE A 97 -1.55 3.38 -2.11
CA PHE A 97 -0.40 2.75 -2.78
C PHE A 97 0.78 3.69 -2.86
N VAL A 98 1.97 3.19 -2.50
CA VAL A 98 3.24 3.85 -2.74
C VAL A 98 4.18 2.86 -3.43
N PHE A 99 4.71 3.24 -4.59
CA PHE A 99 5.58 2.40 -5.42
C PHE A 99 7.00 2.94 -5.45
N GLN A 100 7.96 2.10 -5.83
CA GLN A 100 9.35 2.46 -6.06
C GLN A 100 9.50 3.57 -7.12
N PHE A 101 8.76 3.47 -8.22
CA PHE A 101 8.58 4.57 -9.17
C PHE A 101 7.34 5.34 -8.73
N HIS A 102 7.48 6.60 -8.43
CA HIS A 102 6.48 7.47 -7.80
C HIS A 102 5.12 7.49 -8.53
N HIS A 103 5.11 7.17 -9.84
CA HIS A 103 3.93 7.19 -10.71
C HIS A 103 3.14 8.50 -10.62
N LEU A 104 3.87 9.63 -10.54
CA LEU A 104 3.25 10.93 -10.57
C LEU A 104 2.87 11.30 -12.02
N ILE A 105 1.73 11.95 -12.16
CA ILE A 105 1.29 12.49 -13.45
C ILE A 105 2.13 13.73 -13.75
N GLN A 106 2.96 13.68 -14.79
CA GLN A 106 3.95 14.70 -15.11
C GLN A 106 3.32 16.07 -15.44
N ALA A 107 2.12 16.07 -15.99
CA ALA A 107 1.39 17.30 -16.34
C ALA A 107 0.83 18.01 -15.09
N PHE A 108 0.69 17.30 -13.97
CA PHE A 108 0.05 17.77 -12.74
C PHE A 108 1.08 18.35 -11.77
N THR A 109 0.66 19.34 -11.00
CA THR A 109 1.40 19.85 -9.84
C THR A 109 1.45 18.82 -8.71
N ALA A 110 2.25 19.06 -7.67
CA ALA A 110 2.26 18.24 -6.46
C ALA A 110 0.87 18.16 -5.83
N LEU A 111 0.18 19.30 -5.70
CA LEU A 111 -1.17 19.38 -5.16
C LEU A 111 -2.17 18.58 -6.01
N GLU A 112 -2.15 18.73 -7.32
CA GLU A 112 -3.04 18.01 -8.23
C GLU A 112 -2.79 16.50 -8.18
N ASN A 113 -1.53 16.06 -8.08
CA ASN A 113 -1.19 14.65 -7.88
C ASN A 113 -1.77 14.10 -6.57
N VAL A 114 -1.70 14.85 -5.47
CA VAL A 114 -2.29 14.44 -4.17
C VAL A 114 -3.81 14.38 -4.26
N LEU A 115 -4.44 15.35 -4.94
CA LEU A 115 -5.90 15.40 -5.11
C LEU A 115 -6.47 14.34 -6.06
N MET A 116 -5.64 13.74 -6.91
CA MET A 116 -6.10 12.86 -7.98
C MET A 116 -7.03 11.72 -7.52
N PRO A 117 -6.77 10.98 -6.41
CA PRO A 117 -7.68 9.95 -5.93
C PRO A 117 -9.08 10.49 -5.60
N LEU A 118 -9.16 11.66 -4.99
CA LEU A 118 -10.42 12.32 -4.66
C LEU A 118 -11.15 12.79 -5.94
N MET A 119 -10.41 13.34 -6.90
CA MET A 119 -10.96 13.76 -8.19
C MET A 119 -11.57 12.59 -8.98
N VAL A 120 -10.91 11.43 -8.96
CA VAL A 120 -11.44 10.21 -9.61
C VAL A 120 -12.72 9.73 -8.93
N ALA A 121 -12.81 9.85 -7.61
CA ALA A 121 -13.96 9.38 -6.82
C ALA A 121 -15.17 10.33 -6.92
N THR A 122 -14.95 11.65 -6.88
CA THR A 122 -16.03 12.65 -6.69
C THR A 122 -16.05 13.77 -7.75
N GLY A 123 -15.10 13.80 -8.66
CA GLY A 123 -14.96 14.85 -9.67
C GLY A 123 -14.17 16.05 -9.15
N LYS A 124 -14.70 17.27 -9.32
CA LYS A 124 -13.98 18.49 -8.90
C LYS A 124 -13.81 18.52 -7.38
N PRO A 125 -12.58 18.72 -6.85
CA PRO A 125 -12.33 18.74 -5.42
C PRO A 125 -13.06 19.89 -4.71
N THR A 126 -13.54 19.63 -3.49
CA THR A 126 -14.11 20.65 -2.60
C THR A 126 -12.98 21.48 -1.94
N ARG A 127 -13.36 22.58 -1.30
CA ARG A 127 -12.42 23.40 -0.53
C ARG A 127 -11.74 22.60 0.59
N GLU A 128 -12.53 21.82 1.32
CA GLU A 128 -12.04 20.97 2.43
C GLU A 128 -11.05 19.92 1.94
N GLN A 129 -11.28 19.34 0.76
CA GLN A 129 -10.36 18.38 0.15
C GLN A 129 -9.05 19.04 -0.28
N ILE A 130 -9.10 20.25 -0.79
CA ILE A 130 -7.90 21.03 -1.13
C ILE A 130 -7.12 21.37 0.14
N ASP A 131 -7.78 21.85 1.19
CA ASP A 131 -7.14 22.19 2.47
C ASP A 131 -6.52 20.96 3.13
N LEU A 132 -7.18 19.78 3.05
CA LEU A 132 -6.62 18.49 3.47
C LEU A 132 -5.35 18.15 2.70
N ALA A 133 -5.37 18.24 1.37
CA ALA A 133 -4.22 17.91 0.53
C ALA A 133 -3.03 18.85 0.79
N LEU A 134 -3.28 20.15 1.00
CA LEU A 134 -2.27 21.13 1.40
C LEU A 134 -1.68 20.78 2.77
N GLY A 135 -2.52 20.41 3.75
CA GLY A 135 -2.08 19.97 5.06
C GLY A 135 -1.20 18.72 5.00
N LEU A 136 -1.54 17.76 4.14
CA LEU A 136 -0.72 16.56 3.93
C LEU A 136 0.63 16.89 3.28
N LEU A 137 0.65 17.78 2.27
CA LEU A 137 1.90 18.25 1.67
C LEU A 137 2.81 18.94 2.70
N ALA A 138 2.26 19.78 3.56
CA ALA A 138 3.02 20.38 4.65
C ALA A 138 3.56 19.31 5.64
N GLN A 139 2.74 18.32 6.00
CA GLN A 139 3.14 17.23 6.91
C GLN A 139 4.26 16.35 6.37
N VAL A 140 4.36 16.20 5.04
CA VAL A 140 5.49 15.50 4.39
C VAL A 140 6.66 16.43 4.06
N GLY A 141 6.64 17.70 4.53
CA GLY A 141 7.73 18.66 4.36
C GLY A 141 7.82 19.25 2.96
N LEU A 142 6.70 19.46 2.29
CA LEU A 142 6.61 20.04 0.94
C LEU A 142 5.84 21.38 0.91
N GLU A 143 5.76 22.06 2.05
CA GLU A 143 5.20 23.41 2.14
C GLU A 143 5.94 24.37 1.20
N GLY A 144 5.20 25.13 0.40
CA GLY A 144 5.73 26.03 -0.63
C GLY A 144 6.09 25.35 -1.96
N LEU A 145 5.91 24.03 -2.06
CA LEU A 145 6.18 23.26 -3.29
C LEU A 145 4.91 22.72 -3.98
N GLU A 146 3.74 23.12 -3.52
CA GLU A 146 2.43 22.57 -3.93
C GLU A 146 2.18 22.73 -5.44
N GLN A 147 2.69 23.83 -6.02
CA GLN A 147 2.54 24.17 -7.44
C GLN A 147 3.66 23.64 -8.33
N ARG A 148 4.66 22.97 -7.75
CA ARG A 148 5.76 22.36 -8.52
C ARG A 148 5.26 21.12 -9.24
N LYS A 149 5.75 20.93 -10.47
CA LYS A 149 5.56 19.69 -11.24
C LYS A 149 6.62 18.67 -10.88
N PRO A 150 6.42 17.37 -11.19
CA PRO A 150 7.38 16.32 -10.85
C PRO A 150 8.81 16.57 -11.34
N ASP A 151 8.98 17.14 -12.54
CA ASP A 151 10.28 17.49 -13.11
C ASP A 151 11.02 18.61 -12.35
N GLN A 152 10.32 19.35 -11.48
CA GLN A 152 10.85 20.42 -10.64
C GLN A 152 11.11 19.95 -9.19
N LEU A 153 10.94 18.67 -8.91
CA LEU A 153 11.08 18.04 -7.59
C LEU A 153 12.21 16.99 -7.61
N SER A 154 12.97 16.92 -6.51
CA SER A 154 13.92 15.82 -6.32
C SER A 154 13.19 14.47 -6.18
N GLY A 155 13.90 13.33 -6.38
CA GLY A 155 13.31 12.00 -6.22
C GLY A 155 12.67 11.80 -4.84
N GLY A 156 13.33 12.24 -3.77
CA GLY A 156 12.78 12.18 -2.42
C GLY A 156 11.53 13.06 -2.24
N GLN A 157 11.51 14.24 -2.88
CA GLN A 157 10.31 15.10 -2.87
C GLN A 157 9.16 14.48 -3.66
N GLN A 158 9.44 13.87 -4.83
CA GLN A 158 8.42 13.14 -5.59
C GLN A 158 7.84 11.98 -4.79
N GLN A 159 8.68 11.24 -4.04
CA GLN A 159 8.22 10.16 -3.17
C GLN A 159 7.33 10.68 -2.04
N ARG A 160 7.67 11.82 -1.44
CA ARG A 160 6.82 12.45 -0.42
C ARG A 160 5.45 12.89 -1.00
N VAL A 161 5.39 13.36 -2.25
CA VAL A 161 4.11 13.60 -2.95
C VAL A 161 3.33 12.30 -3.12
N ALA A 162 3.99 11.19 -3.51
CA ALA A 162 3.34 9.90 -3.66
C ALA A 162 2.80 9.37 -2.31
N VAL A 163 3.52 9.58 -1.20
CA VAL A 163 3.04 9.27 0.15
C VAL A 163 1.80 10.11 0.51
N ALA A 164 1.84 11.42 0.30
CA ALA A 164 0.69 12.30 0.57
C ALA A 164 -0.52 11.90 -0.28
N ARG A 165 -0.31 11.57 -1.57
CA ARG A 165 -1.37 11.05 -2.46
C ARG A 165 -2.00 9.77 -1.94
N ALA A 166 -1.19 8.85 -1.43
CA ALA A 166 -1.68 7.57 -0.90
C ALA A 166 -2.54 7.75 0.37
N LEU A 167 -2.33 8.83 1.11
CA LEU A 167 -2.97 9.10 2.40
C LEU A 167 -4.20 10.00 2.31
N VAL A 168 -4.41 10.71 1.20
CA VAL A 168 -5.47 11.73 1.07
C VAL A 168 -6.89 11.17 1.23
N THR A 169 -7.08 9.88 0.98
CA THR A 169 -8.36 9.17 1.18
C THR A 169 -8.51 8.58 2.59
N HIS A 170 -7.57 8.82 3.51
CA HIS A 170 -7.51 8.18 4.83
C HIS A 170 -7.65 6.66 4.77
N PRO A 171 -6.78 5.96 4.03
CA PRO A 171 -6.91 4.53 3.80
C PRO A 171 -6.73 3.74 5.09
N ALA A 172 -7.44 2.60 5.19
CA ALA A 172 -7.24 1.65 6.27
C ALA A 172 -5.95 0.82 6.09
N LEU A 173 -5.52 0.64 4.84
CA LEU A 173 -4.33 -0.13 4.47
C LEU A 173 -3.42 0.69 3.54
N LEU A 174 -2.15 0.78 3.88
CA LEU A 174 -1.12 1.36 3.03
C LEU A 174 -0.22 0.24 2.51
N LEU A 175 -0.16 0.09 1.20
CA LEU A 175 0.70 -0.86 0.51
C LEU A 175 1.89 -0.10 -0.09
N ALA A 176 3.10 -0.46 0.32
CA ALA A 176 4.32 0.17 -0.16
C ALA A 176 5.23 -0.88 -0.81
N ASP A 177 5.44 -0.77 -2.14
CA ASP A 177 6.29 -1.68 -2.91
C ASP A 177 7.64 -1.01 -3.18
N GLU A 178 8.67 -1.44 -2.43
CA GLU A 178 10.05 -0.92 -2.51
C GLU A 178 10.12 0.62 -2.50
N PRO A 179 9.41 1.32 -1.58
CA PRO A 179 9.16 2.76 -1.69
C PRO A 179 10.40 3.62 -1.55
N THR A 180 11.53 3.04 -1.17
CA THR A 180 12.81 3.73 -0.97
C THR A 180 13.91 3.27 -1.92
N GLY A 181 13.62 2.30 -2.80
CA GLY A 181 14.63 1.64 -3.63
C GLY A 181 15.39 2.55 -4.61
N ASN A 182 14.83 3.70 -4.96
CA ASN A 182 15.44 4.69 -5.85
C ASN A 182 15.94 5.96 -5.12
N LEU A 183 16.01 5.94 -3.78
CA LEU A 183 16.36 7.09 -2.97
C LEU A 183 17.75 6.95 -2.36
N ASP A 184 18.40 8.07 -2.11
CA ASP A 184 19.58 8.10 -1.24
C ASP A 184 19.20 7.73 0.20
N SER A 185 20.19 7.31 0.99
CA SER A 185 19.97 6.77 2.34
C SER A 185 19.24 7.75 3.28
N LYS A 186 19.47 9.07 3.15
CA LYS A 186 18.80 10.08 3.97
C LYS A 186 17.34 10.20 3.59
N SER A 187 17.07 10.37 2.29
CA SER A 187 15.70 10.45 1.77
C SER A 187 14.90 9.17 2.06
N ALA A 188 15.56 7.99 1.99
CA ALA A 188 14.96 6.71 2.35
C ALA A 188 14.52 6.67 3.82
N ALA A 189 15.40 7.08 4.74
CA ALA A 189 15.09 7.15 6.16
C ALA A 189 13.95 8.14 6.44
N ASP A 190 13.97 9.32 5.82
CA ASP A 190 12.93 10.33 5.97
C ASP A 190 11.56 9.79 5.51
N VAL A 191 11.49 9.12 4.35
CA VAL A 191 10.25 8.53 3.82
C VAL A 191 9.76 7.40 4.72
N PHE A 192 10.64 6.55 5.25
CA PHE A 192 10.27 5.51 6.19
C PHE A 192 9.65 6.09 7.47
N GLN A 193 10.23 7.17 8.01
CA GLN A 193 9.67 7.85 9.19
C GLN A 193 8.28 8.45 8.90
N LEU A 194 8.01 8.90 7.68
CA LEU A 194 6.65 9.33 7.31
C LEU A 194 5.65 8.17 7.39
N PHE A 195 5.99 6.97 6.90
CA PHE A 195 5.13 5.79 7.05
C PHE A 195 4.84 5.49 8.51
N ARG A 196 5.88 5.51 9.37
CA ARG A 196 5.71 5.30 10.82
C ARG A 196 4.82 6.35 11.46
N LYS A 197 5.05 7.63 11.13
CA LYS A 197 4.24 8.74 11.63
C LYS A 197 2.78 8.52 11.30
N PHE A 198 2.46 8.29 10.03
CA PHE A 198 1.07 8.15 9.59
C PHE A 198 0.40 6.86 10.05
N ASN A 199 1.14 5.75 10.18
CA ASN A 199 0.63 4.55 10.83
C ASN A 199 0.16 4.83 12.26
N ARG A 200 0.94 5.58 13.05
CA ARG A 200 0.60 5.95 14.42
C ARG A 200 -0.55 6.96 14.49
N GLU A 201 -0.52 8.00 13.67
CA GLU A 201 -1.49 9.10 13.72
C GLU A 201 -2.85 8.71 13.12
N PHE A 202 -2.88 7.96 12.02
CA PHE A 202 -4.11 7.60 11.31
C PHE A 202 -4.60 6.19 11.61
N GLY A 203 -3.78 5.37 12.28
CA GLY A 203 -4.14 3.99 12.59
C GLY A 203 -4.25 3.08 11.39
N CYS A 204 -3.72 3.47 10.22
CA CYS A 204 -3.71 2.60 9.04
C CYS A 204 -2.73 1.44 9.24
N ALA A 205 -3.10 0.24 8.78
CA ALA A 205 -2.14 -0.84 8.64
C ALA A 205 -1.15 -0.52 7.51
N VAL A 206 0.12 -0.87 7.68
CA VAL A 206 1.15 -0.71 6.65
C VAL A 206 1.74 -2.06 6.31
N LEU A 207 1.75 -2.42 5.04
CA LEU A 207 2.49 -3.56 4.51
C LEU A 207 3.58 -3.03 3.56
N LEU A 208 4.83 -3.08 4.04
CA LEU A 208 6.00 -2.58 3.35
C LEU A 208 6.76 -3.74 2.69
N VAL A 209 6.81 -3.81 1.38
CA VAL A 209 7.74 -4.69 0.67
C VAL A 209 9.10 -4.01 0.62
N THR A 210 10.12 -4.69 1.10
CA THR A 210 11.50 -4.20 1.02
C THR A 210 12.48 -5.37 0.99
N HIS A 211 13.60 -5.14 0.32
CA HIS A 211 14.78 -6.01 0.38
C HIS A 211 15.89 -5.42 1.28
N ASP A 212 15.69 -4.23 1.85
CA ASP A 212 16.64 -3.59 2.78
C ASP A 212 16.40 -4.11 4.21
N PRO A 213 17.36 -4.91 4.78
CA PRO A 213 17.22 -5.44 6.13
C PRO A 213 17.08 -4.34 7.19
N ARG A 214 17.73 -3.20 6.98
CA ARG A 214 17.68 -2.07 7.92
C ARG A 214 16.29 -1.48 8.07
N LEU A 215 15.47 -1.55 7.03
CA LEU A 215 14.08 -1.09 7.06
C LEU A 215 13.15 -2.17 7.63
N SER A 216 13.35 -3.43 7.25
CA SER A 216 12.53 -4.52 7.78
C SER A 216 12.72 -4.72 9.28
N GLU A 217 13.93 -4.55 9.81
CA GLU A 217 14.25 -4.60 11.25
C GLU A 217 13.61 -3.45 12.06
N GLN A 218 13.23 -2.35 11.41
CA GLN A 218 12.52 -1.26 12.04
C GLN A 218 10.99 -1.40 11.98
N CYS A 219 10.46 -2.43 11.32
CA CYS A 219 9.04 -2.76 11.36
C CYS A 219 8.68 -3.49 12.67
N ASP A 220 7.39 -3.53 13.04
CA ASP A 220 6.96 -4.25 14.25
C ASP A 220 6.79 -5.76 13.99
N ARG A 221 6.74 -6.13 12.71
CA ARG A 221 6.45 -7.50 12.26
C ARG A 221 7.12 -7.76 10.91
N THR A 222 7.64 -8.97 10.72
CA THR A 222 8.20 -9.41 9.44
C THR A 222 7.50 -10.67 8.95
N VAL A 223 6.96 -10.59 7.73
CA VAL A 223 6.36 -11.70 6.99
C VAL A 223 7.34 -12.13 5.90
N THR A 224 7.82 -13.37 5.94
CA THR A 224 8.75 -13.89 4.94
C THR A 224 8.01 -14.74 3.93
N LEU A 225 8.10 -14.35 2.65
CA LEU A 225 7.51 -15.09 1.52
C LEU A 225 8.62 -15.85 0.76
N VAL A 226 8.47 -17.16 0.66
CA VAL A 226 9.39 -18.04 -0.09
C VAL A 226 8.57 -18.91 -1.04
N ASP A 227 8.90 -18.86 -2.31
CA ASP A 227 8.26 -19.68 -3.37
C ASP A 227 6.73 -19.74 -3.22
N GLY A 228 6.11 -18.56 -3.07
CA GLY A 228 4.65 -18.42 -2.98
C GLY A 228 4.02 -18.90 -1.67
N ASN A 229 4.81 -19.20 -0.63
CA ASN A 229 4.34 -19.60 0.70
C ASN A 229 4.81 -18.61 1.77
N ILE A 230 4.00 -18.37 2.80
CA ILE A 230 4.47 -17.67 3.99
C ILE A 230 5.25 -18.66 4.84
N GLU A 231 6.58 -18.51 4.87
CA GLU A 231 7.50 -19.35 5.64
C GLU A 231 7.53 -18.93 7.10
N SER A 232 7.47 -17.63 7.36
CA SER A 232 7.44 -17.12 8.73
C SER A 232 6.65 -15.82 8.80
N ASP A 233 6.06 -15.59 9.97
CA ASP A 233 5.31 -14.39 10.34
C ASP A 233 5.64 -14.11 11.81
N LYS A 234 6.51 -13.13 12.05
CA LYS A 234 7.11 -12.88 13.36
C LYS A 234 6.94 -11.43 13.76
N ALA A 235 6.42 -11.20 14.97
CA ALA A 235 6.59 -9.92 15.64
C ALA A 235 8.09 -9.70 15.94
N LEU A 236 8.53 -8.46 15.81
CA LEU A 236 9.86 -8.01 16.22
C LEU A 236 9.72 -7.34 17.59
N ASP A 237 10.60 -7.71 18.52
CA ASP A 237 10.63 -7.18 19.91
C ASP A 237 11.20 -5.74 19.93
#